data_f376482dc1b56a181d73c25303e7865a
#
_entry.id   f376482dc1b56a181d73c25303e7865a
#
_cell.length_a   1.000
_cell.length_b   1.000
_cell.length_c   1.000
_cell.angle_alpha   90.00
_cell.angle_beta   90.00
_cell.angle_gamma   90.00
#
_symmetry.space_group_name_H-M   'P 1'
#
loop_
_entity.id
_entity.type
_entity.pdbx_description
1 polymer ?
#
loop_
_entity_poly.entity_id
_entity_poly.type
_entity_poly.pdbx_seq_one_letter_code
_entity_poly.pdbx_strand_id
1 'polypeptide(L)'
;MSKWNSIKIVKGSGGWGGPIVVTPTEEKHKVVYVTGGNRPDIVDTIVELTGMEAIDGFKTAIPDEEIALAIVDCGGTLRCGIYPSKNILTVNVLPTGKSGPLAKYITPELYVSAVTPKQISLVNAEDAEAIVKQQNEKATKEEVADDKEDGIDTSKTLTQQGHGGGFIAKIGIGVGKVVATFNQAAKESVQTVLNTIIPFMAFPFLQKYIK
;
A
#
# COMPACT_ATOMS: atom_id res chain seq x y z
N MET A 1 15.09 -29.34 12.86
CA MET A 1 15.08 -27.96 13.39
C MET A 1 15.09 -27.03 12.17
N SER A 2 14.19 -26.05 12.11
CA SER A 2 14.20 -25.08 11.02
C SER A 2 15.52 -24.30 11.02
N LYS A 3 16.10 -24.06 9.85
CA LYS A 3 17.31 -23.26 9.65
C LYS A 3 17.07 -21.79 9.99
N TRP A 4 15.83 -21.35 9.95
CA TRP A 4 15.41 -19.97 10.11
C TRP A 4 14.45 -19.81 11.32
N ASN A 5 14.45 -18.61 11.89
CA ASN A 5 13.53 -18.23 12.95
C ASN A 5 12.32 -17.50 12.37
N SER A 6 11.16 -17.68 13.02
CA SER A 6 9.95 -16.92 12.71
C SER A 6 9.93 -15.58 13.43
N ILE A 7 9.36 -14.56 12.76
CA ILE A 7 9.20 -13.23 13.31
C ILE A 7 7.75 -12.76 13.21
N LYS A 8 7.36 -11.92 14.16
CA LYS A 8 6.11 -11.16 14.16
C LYS A 8 6.43 -9.70 13.89
N ILE A 9 5.68 -9.10 13.00
CA ILE A 9 5.81 -7.69 12.63
C ILE A 9 4.47 -7.00 12.88
N VAL A 10 4.48 -5.95 13.70
CA VAL A 10 3.30 -5.15 14.01
C VAL A 10 3.40 -3.78 13.34
N LYS A 11 2.27 -3.10 13.17
CA LYS A 11 2.26 -1.73 12.63
C LYS A 11 2.93 -0.74 13.58
N GLY A 12 3.62 0.23 13.03
CA GLY A 12 4.13 1.37 13.79
C GLY A 12 3.08 2.47 13.99
N SER A 13 3.51 3.58 14.57
CA SER A 13 2.64 4.74 14.80
C SER A 13 2.11 5.30 13.49
N GLY A 14 0.80 5.49 13.39
CA GLY A 14 0.13 5.92 12.17
C GLY A 14 0.08 4.87 11.06
N GLY A 15 0.57 3.66 11.30
CA GLY A 15 0.52 2.55 10.35
C GLY A 15 -0.81 1.83 10.30
N TRP A 16 -0.95 0.98 9.30
CA TRP A 16 -2.14 0.18 9.02
C TRP A 16 -1.78 -1.31 8.84
N GLY A 17 -2.74 -2.19 9.06
CA GLY A 17 -2.63 -3.64 8.84
C GLY A 17 -1.92 -4.39 9.94
N GLY A 18 -1.51 -5.63 9.67
CA GLY A 18 -0.87 -6.53 10.61
C GLY A 18 -1.70 -6.87 11.85
N PRO A 19 -1.10 -7.59 12.80
CA PRO A 19 0.26 -8.13 12.77
C PRO A 19 0.44 -9.16 11.66
N ILE A 20 1.61 -9.25 11.04
CA ILE A 20 1.96 -10.35 10.15
C ILE A 20 3.00 -11.23 10.81
N VAL A 21 2.96 -12.53 10.50
CA VAL A 21 3.95 -13.49 10.94
C VAL A 21 4.68 -14.05 9.73
N VAL A 22 5.99 -13.94 9.74
CA VAL A 22 6.86 -14.47 8.68
C VAL A 22 7.52 -15.73 9.21
N THR A 23 7.18 -16.86 8.60
CA THR A 23 7.80 -18.16 8.92
C THR A 23 8.54 -18.62 7.65
N PRO A 24 9.87 -18.48 7.60
CA PRO A 24 10.64 -18.91 6.44
C PRO A 24 10.64 -20.42 6.28
N THR A 25 10.67 -20.89 5.03
CA THR A 25 10.75 -22.30 4.65
C THR A 25 11.92 -22.53 3.70
N GLU A 26 12.21 -23.78 3.36
CA GLU A 26 13.25 -24.13 2.37
C GLU A 26 12.97 -23.48 1.00
N GLU A 27 11.71 -23.30 0.65
CA GLU A 27 11.28 -22.69 -0.61
C GLU A 27 11.22 -21.16 -0.50
N LYS A 28 10.63 -20.65 0.60
CA LYS A 28 10.42 -19.21 0.86
C LYS A 28 11.31 -18.71 1.99
N HIS A 29 12.50 -18.23 1.67
CA HIS A 29 13.48 -17.75 2.66
C HIS A 29 14.19 -16.46 2.25
N LYS A 30 13.70 -15.76 1.23
CA LYS A 30 14.28 -14.50 0.77
C LYS A 30 13.43 -13.31 1.19
N VAL A 31 14.10 -12.23 1.57
CA VAL A 31 13.52 -10.91 1.80
C VAL A 31 13.88 -10.01 0.64
N VAL A 32 12.89 -9.57 -0.14
CA VAL A 32 13.12 -8.61 -1.21
C VAL A 32 12.82 -7.19 -0.70
N TYR A 33 13.74 -6.24 -0.90
CA TYR A 33 13.45 -4.83 -0.63
C TYR A 33 13.46 -4.01 -1.91
N VAL A 34 12.43 -3.17 -2.07
CA VAL A 34 12.18 -2.35 -3.26
C VAL A 34 11.94 -0.91 -2.81
N THR A 35 13.02 -0.24 -2.42
CA THR A 35 13.02 1.02 -1.68
C THR A 35 13.88 2.10 -2.34
N GLY A 36 13.85 2.17 -3.69
CA GLY A 36 14.49 3.25 -4.44
C GLY A 36 16.02 3.31 -4.35
N GLY A 37 16.68 2.18 -3.99
CA GLY A 37 18.13 2.08 -3.89
C GLY A 37 18.70 2.29 -2.47
N ASN A 38 17.87 2.72 -1.51
CA ASN A 38 18.25 2.75 -0.11
C ASN A 38 17.91 1.42 0.57
N ARG A 39 18.79 0.90 1.40
CA ARG A 39 18.52 -0.28 2.22
C ARG A 39 18.01 0.19 3.59
N PRO A 40 16.71 -0.04 3.91
CA PRO A 40 16.17 0.35 5.22
C PRO A 40 16.75 -0.48 6.36
N ASP A 41 16.89 0.10 7.55
CA ASP A 41 17.42 -0.57 8.75
C ASP A 41 16.62 -1.83 9.13
N ILE A 42 15.32 -1.87 8.81
CA ILE A 42 14.47 -3.04 9.07
C ILE A 42 14.94 -4.28 8.31
N VAL A 43 15.61 -4.12 7.17
CA VAL A 43 16.14 -5.25 6.39
C VAL A 43 17.20 -5.98 7.18
N ASP A 44 18.13 -5.23 7.78
CA ASP A 44 19.22 -5.82 8.58
C ASP A 44 18.67 -6.48 9.84
N THR A 45 17.74 -5.82 10.52
CA THR A 45 17.03 -6.39 11.70
C THR A 45 16.34 -7.72 11.35
N ILE A 46 15.64 -7.79 10.22
CA ILE A 46 14.95 -9.02 9.79
C ILE A 46 15.96 -10.12 9.47
N VAL A 47 17.02 -9.80 8.74
CA VAL A 47 18.09 -10.76 8.41
C VAL A 47 18.76 -11.32 9.68
N GLU A 48 19.12 -10.45 10.62
CA GLU A 48 19.73 -10.84 11.89
C GLU A 48 18.83 -11.75 12.72
N LEU A 49 17.52 -11.44 12.81
CA LEU A 49 16.57 -12.21 13.59
C LEU A 49 16.21 -13.55 12.95
N THR A 50 16.06 -13.59 11.62
CA THR A 50 15.52 -14.77 10.93
C THR A 50 16.59 -15.64 10.29
N GLY A 51 17.73 -15.09 9.90
CA GLY A 51 18.72 -15.75 9.06
C GLY A 51 18.37 -15.82 7.57
N MET A 52 17.31 -15.08 7.12
CA MET A 52 16.93 -15.00 5.72
C MET A 52 17.94 -14.21 4.88
N GLU A 53 17.96 -14.45 3.58
CA GLU A 53 18.78 -13.71 2.61
C GLU A 53 18.03 -12.45 2.13
N ALA A 54 18.68 -11.27 2.18
CA ALA A 54 18.12 -10.03 1.69
C ALA A 54 18.59 -9.72 0.26
N ILE A 55 17.64 -9.45 -0.63
CA ILE A 55 17.86 -9.17 -2.05
C ILE A 55 17.35 -7.77 -2.41
N ASP A 56 18.17 -6.99 -3.10
CA ASP A 56 17.76 -5.73 -3.70
C ASP A 56 16.94 -5.99 -4.97
N GLY A 57 15.63 -5.81 -4.88
CA GLY A 57 14.69 -6.07 -5.97
C GLY A 57 14.79 -5.07 -7.13
N PHE A 58 15.55 -3.98 -7.02
CA PHE A 58 15.91 -3.13 -8.15
C PHE A 58 17.08 -3.68 -8.97
N LYS A 59 17.97 -4.45 -8.33
CA LYS A 59 19.17 -4.99 -8.99
C LYS A 59 18.99 -6.40 -9.48
N THR A 60 18.21 -7.20 -8.73
CA THR A 60 18.08 -8.63 -8.99
C THR A 60 16.63 -9.06 -8.95
N ALA A 61 16.14 -9.64 -10.04
CA ALA A 61 14.84 -10.30 -10.07
C ALA A 61 14.97 -11.70 -9.44
N ILE A 62 14.02 -12.04 -8.56
CA ILE A 62 13.90 -13.37 -7.97
C ILE A 62 12.51 -13.92 -8.21
N PRO A 63 12.34 -15.25 -8.29
CA PRO A 63 11.03 -15.87 -8.40
C PRO A 63 10.13 -15.53 -7.20
N ASP A 64 8.86 -15.29 -7.47
CA ASP A 64 7.89 -14.94 -6.43
C ASP A 64 7.75 -16.05 -5.36
N GLU A 65 7.97 -17.29 -5.76
CA GLU A 65 7.91 -18.48 -4.91
C GLU A 65 9.00 -18.52 -3.83
N GLU A 66 10.12 -17.82 -4.04
CA GLU A 66 11.23 -17.77 -3.09
C GLU A 66 11.09 -16.61 -2.09
N ILE A 67 10.15 -15.68 -2.33
CA ILE A 67 9.96 -14.50 -1.50
C ILE A 67 9.14 -14.83 -0.27
N ALA A 68 9.74 -14.79 0.90
CA ALA A 68 9.05 -14.87 2.18
C ALA A 68 8.45 -13.53 2.60
N LEU A 69 9.12 -12.43 2.28
CA LEU A 69 8.72 -11.07 2.68
C LEU A 69 9.18 -10.03 1.65
N ALA A 70 8.31 -9.11 1.30
CA ALA A 70 8.63 -7.92 0.53
C ALA A 70 8.64 -6.67 1.40
N ILE A 71 9.65 -5.81 1.24
CA ILE A 71 9.78 -4.52 1.93
C ILE A 71 9.71 -3.41 0.89
N VAL A 72 8.81 -2.46 1.09
CA VAL A 72 8.59 -1.34 0.17
C VAL A 72 8.60 0.00 0.91
N ASP A 73 8.86 1.09 0.18
CA ASP A 73 8.72 2.48 0.62
C ASP A 73 7.66 3.19 -0.23
N CYS A 74 6.41 2.86 -0.04
CA CYS A 74 5.35 3.26 -0.93
C CYS A 74 4.38 4.26 -0.28
N GLY A 75 4.24 5.44 -0.86
CA GLY A 75 3.30 6.47 -0.44
C GLY A 75 1.86 6.29 -0.96
N GLY A 76 1.43 5.07 -1.30
CA GLY A 76 0.05 4.80 -1.74
C GLY A 76 -0.12 4.61 -3.25
N THR A 77 0.95 4.29 -3.96
CA THR A 77 0.92 4.00 -5.40
C THR A 77 0.74 2.51 -5.69
N LEU A 78 0.91 2.11 -6.94
CA LEU A 78 0.80 0.71 -7.39
C LEU A 78 1.67 -0.26 -6.58
N ARG A 79 2.87 0.16 -6.17
CA ARG A 79 3.88 -0.67 -5.49
C ARG A 79 3.38 -1.28 -4.17
N CYS A 80 2.52 -0.56 -3.42
CA CYS A 80 1.94 -1.06 -2.17
C CYS A 80 1.18 -2.38 -2.35
N GLY A 81 0.52 -2.57 -3.49
CA GLY A 81 -0.33 -3.72 -3.75
C GLY A 81 0.26 -4.78 -4.68
N ILE A 82 1.45 -4.58 -5.27
CA ILE A 82 2.06 -5.54 -6.20
C ILE A 82 2.33 -6.88 -5.50
N TYR A 83 3.00 -6.87 -4.36
CA TYR A 83 3.33 -8.09 -3.64
C TYR A 83 2.12 -8.72 -2.95
N PRO A 84 1.24 -7.96 -2.28
CA PRO A 84 -0.03 -8.51 -1.78
C PRO A 84 -0.89 -9.16 -2.87
N SER A 85 -0.92 -8.63 -4.10
CA SER A 85 -1.68 -9.26 -5.20
C SER A 85 -1.15 -10.63 -5.64
N LYS A 86 0.08 -10.95 -5.26
CA LYS A 86 0.74 -12.25 -5.46
C LYS A 86 0.74 -13.12 -4.19
N ASN A 87 -0.03 -12.73 -3.18
CA ASN A 87 -0.10 -13.37 -1.87
C ASN A 87 1.27 -13.43 -1.14
N ILE A 88 2.07 -12.36 -1.28
CA ILE A 88 3.36 -12.21 -0.63
C ILE A 88 3.22 -11.22 0.53
N LEU A 89 3.67 -11.62 1.73
CA LEU A 89 3.70 -10.77 2.91
C LEU A 89 4.49 -9.49 2.62
N THR A 90 3.91 -8.34 2.97
CA THR A 90 4.47 -7.04 2.59
C THR A 90 4.58 -6.10 3.77
N VAL A 91 5.75 -5.53 3.94
CA VAL A 91 6.05 -4.48 4.91
C VAL A 91 6.28 -3.16 4.18
N ASN A 92 5.58 -2.12 4.59
CA ASN A 92 5.86 -0.76 4.14
C ASN A 92 6.53 0.05 5.25
N VAL A 93 7.65 0.68 4.94
CA VAL A 93 8.33 1.58 5.90
C VAL A 93 7.56 2.89 6.11
N LEU A 94 6.76 3.31 5.12
CA LEU A 94 5.92 4.50 5.22
C LEU A 94 4.56 4.18 5.87
N PRO A 95 3.92 5.16 6.56
CA PRO A 95 2.64 4.97 7.24
C PRO A 95 1.45 5.01 6.26
N THR A 96 1.51 4.19 5.22
CA THR A 96 0.49 4.15 4.17
C THR A 96 -0.41 2.94 4.36
N GLY A 97 -1.71 3.18 4.44
CA GLY A 97 -2.72 2.13 4.54
C GLY A 97 -3.18 1.58 3.19
N LYS A 98 -4.38 1.01 3.18
CA LYS A 98 -5.04 0.44 1.99
C LYS A 98 -5.30 1.53 0.95
N SER A 99 -4.45 1.64 -0.06
CA SER A 99 -4.51 2.69 -1.07
C SER A 99 -3.86 2.29 -2.39
N GLY A 100 -4.14 3.06 -3.45
CA GLY A 100 -3.62 2.83 -4.79
C GLY A 100 -4.48 1.89 -5.64
N PRO A 101 -4.09 1.68 -6.92
CA PRO A 101 -4.88 0.90 -7.88
C PRO A 101 -5.08 -0.58 -7.50
N LEU A 102 -4.19 -1.14 -6.70
CA LEU A 102 -4.25 -2.52 -6.21
C LEU A 102 -4.72 -2.62 -4.75
N ALA A 103 -5.40 -1.60 -4.22
CA ALA A 103 -5.84 -1.55 -2.82
C ALA A 103 -6.68 -2.76 -2.40
N LYS A 104 -7.45 -3.36 -3.31
CA LYS A 104 -8.27 -4.56 -3.04
C LYS A 104 -7.46 -5.77 -2.56
N TYR A 105 -6.17 -5.84 -2.89
CA TYR A 105 -5.29 -6.93 -2.46
C TYR A 105 -4.54 -6.63 -1.17
N ILE A 106 -4.62 -5.37 -0.68
CA ILE A 106 -3.99 -4.96 0.57
C ILE A 106 -4.93 -5.33 1.71
N THR A 107 -4.66 -6.46 2.36
CA THR A 107 -5.39 -6.96 3.52
C THR A 107 -4.51 -6.91 4.77
N PRO A 108 -5.10 -6.86 5.98
CA PRO A 108 -4.31 -6.83 7.22
C PRO A 108 -3.39 -8.03 7.40
N GLU A 109 -3.75 -9.18 6.83
CA GLU A 109 -3.01 -10.44 6.92
C GLU A 109 -1.76 -10.44 6.04
N LEU A 110 -1.78 -9.67 4.94
CA LEU A 110 -0.70 -9.64 3.95
C LEU A 110 0.16 -8.37 4.03
N TYR A 111 -0.31 -7.34 4.74
CA TYR A 111 0.33 -6.03 4.69
C TYR A 111 0.38 -5.35 6.04
N VAL A 112 1.51 -4.72 6.34
CA VAL A 112 1.71 -3.90 7.53
C VAL A 112 2.57 -2.68 7.21
N SER A 113 2.24 -1.53 7.78
CA SER A 113 2.91 -0.27 7.46
C SER A 113 3.42 0.51 8.67
N ALA A 114 4.25 1.53 8.42
CA ALA A 114 4.98 2.32 9.40
C ALA A 114 5.94 1.48 10.25
N VAL A 115 6.54 0.45 9.66
CA VAL A 115 7.39 -0.49 10.40
C VAL A 115 8.81 0.06 10.54
N THR A 116 9.30 0.03 11.77
CA THR A 116 10.69 0.30 12.13
C THR A 116 11.26 -0.94 12.85
N PRO A 117 12.55 -1.04 13.14
CA PRO A 117 13.12 -2.18 13.86
C PRO A 117 12.41 -2.54 15.17
N LYS A 118 11.80 -1.56 15.85
CA LYS A 118 11.11 -1.74 17.14
C LYS A 118 9.79 -2.56 17.04
N GLN A 119 9.23 -2.67 15.85
CA GLN A 119 7.99 -3.40 15.58
C GLN A 119 8.21 -4.86 15.20
N ILE A 120 9.46 -5.32 15.20
CA ILE A 120 9.84 -6.67 14.80
C ILE A 120 10.28 -7.45 16.01
N SER A 121 9.74 -8.66 16.21
CA SER A 121 10.08 -9.53 17.32
C SER A 121 10.13 -11.00 16.91
N LEU A 122 10.99 -11.78 17.56
CA LEU A 122 11.01 -13.24 17.39
C LEU A 122 9.72 -13.86 17.93
N VAL A 123 9.26 -14.92 17.29
CA VAL A 123 8.12 -15.74 17.73
C VAL A 123 8.49 -17.22 17.67
N ASN A 124 8.03 -17.99 18.63
CA ASN A 124 8.14 -19.44 18.58
C ASN A 124 7.12 -19.99 17.58
N ALA A 125 7.39 -21.18 17.02
CA ALA A 125 6.54 -21.78 16.00
C ALA A 125 5.09 -21.99 16.47
N GLU A 126 4.87 -22.34 17.72
CA GLU A 126 3.53 -22.53 18.31
C GLU A 126 2.74 -21.21 18.40
N ASP A 127 3.40 -20.13 18.81
CA ASP A 127 2.79 -18.79 18.88
C ASP A 127 2.51 -18.23 17.48
N ALA A 128 3.37 -18.54 16.50
CA ALA A 128 3.20 -18.14 15.12
C ALA A 128 1.91 -18.72 14.53
N GLU A 129 1.65 -20.02 14.72
CA GLU A 129 0.42 -20.68 14.25
C GLU A 129 -0.83 -20.12 14.92
N ALA A 130 -0.76 -19.84 16.23
CA ALA A 130 -1.87 -19.28 16.98
C ALA A 130 -2.27 -17.87 16.46
N ILE A 131 -1.28 -17.03 16.14
CA ILE A 131 -1.52 -15.68 15.60
C ILE A 131 -2.16 -15.75 14.22
N VAL A 132 -1.67 -16.62 13.33
CA VAL A 132 -2.22 -16.80 11.98
C VAL A 132 -3.68 -17.30 12.04
N LYS A 133 -3.99 -18.24 12.94
CA LYS A 133 -5.38 -18.73 13.15
C LYS A 133 -6.31 -17.61 13.59
N GLN A 134 -5.90 -16.80 14.58
CA GLN A 134 -6.70 -15.67 15.06
C GLN A 134 -6.94 -14.59 13.98
N GLN A 135 -6.01 -14.39 13.07
CA GLN A 135 -6.16 -13.45 11.97
C GLN A 135 -7.19 -13.93 10.95
N ASN A 136 -7.11 -15.20 10.55
CA ASN A 136 -8.07 -15.79 9.63
C ASN A 136 -9.51 -15.75 10.17
N GLU A 137 -9.71 -15.95 11.48
CA GLU A 137 -11.02 -15.84 12.12
C GLU A 137 -11.56 -14.39 12.15
N LYS A 138 -10.68 -13.40 12.27
CA LYS A 138 -11.07 -11.97 12.23
C LYS A 138 -11.39 -11.50 10.80
N ALA A 139 -10.59 -11.90 9.81
CA ALA A 139 -10.83 -11.59 8.42
C ALA A 139 -12.21 -12.07 7.95
N THR A 140 -12.60 -13.28 8.33
CA THR A 140 -13.93 -13.84 8.01
C THR A 140 -15.09 -13.06 8.65
N LYS A 141 -14.84 -12.35 9.76
CA LYS A 141 -15.87 -11.52 10.43
C LYS A 141 -15.96 -10.10 9.85
N GLU A 142 -14.86 -9.55 9.33
CA GLU A 142 -14.85 -8.21 8.73
C GLU A 142 -15.40 -8.21 7.29
N GLU A 143 -15.18 -9.27 6.51
CA GLU A 143 -15.78 -9.43 5.18
C GLU A 143 -17.32 -9.49 5.20
N VAL A 144 -17.91 -9.99 6.30
CA VAL A 144 -19.38 -10.02 6.48
C VAL A 144 -19.98 -8.66 6.86
N ALA A 145 -19.14 -7.70 7.30
CA ALA A 145 -19.59 -6.37 7.72
C ALA A 145 -19.50 -5.30 6.63
N ASP A 146 -18.70 -5.52 5.57
CA ASP A 146 -18.48 -4.53 4.50
C ASP A 146 -19.39 -4.74 3.26
N ASP A 147 -20.16 -5.83 3.20
CA ASP A 147 -21.16 -6.12 2.13
C ASP A 147 -22.55 -5.51 2.39
N LYS A 148 -22.63 -4.43 3.18
CA LYS A 148 -23.77 -3.54 3.11
C LYS A 148 -23.44 -2.40 2.15
N GLU A 149 -23.44 -2.71 0.86
CA GLU A 149 -23.70 -1.72 -0.17
C GLU A 149 -25.03 -1.02 0.16
N ASP A 150 -24.94 0.21 0.61
CA ASP A 150 -26.05 1.14 0.48
C ASP A 150 -26.32 1.32 -1.02
N GLY A 151 -27.29 0.54 -1.52
CA GLY A 151 -27.75 0.60 -2.89
C GLY A 151 -28.21 2.02 -3.20
N ILE A 152 -27.34 2.80 -3.81
CA ILE A 152 -27.70 4.07 -4.43
C ILE A 152 -28.55 3.71 -5.65
N ASP A 153 -29.85 3.87 -5.51
CA ASP A 153 -30.81 3.74 -6.61
C ASP A 153 -30.55 4.85 -7.64
N THR A 154 -29.76 4.51 -8.66
CA THR A 154 -29.38 5.41 -9.75
C THR A 154 -30.55 5.83 -10.65
N SER A 155 -31.78 5.35 -10.40
CA SER A 155 -32.99 5.68 -11.16
C SER A 155 -33.70 6.96 -10.67
N LYS A 156 -33.27 7.55 -9.53
CA LYS A 156 -33.89 8.75 -8.95
C LYS A 156 -32.96 9.94 -9.03
N THR A 157 -33.42 11.00 -9.65
CA THR A 157 -32.71 12.30 -9.68
C THR A 157 -32.59 12.89 -8.27
N LEU A 158 -31.42 13.50 -7.99
CA LEU A 158 -31.01 14.09 -6.70
C LEU A 158 -32.03 15.08 -6.06
N THR A 159 -33.04 15.52 -6.80
CA THR A 159 -34.06 16.45 -6.37
C THR A 159 -35.21 15.79 -5.60
N GLN A 160 -35.37 14.48 -5.66
CA GLN A 160 -36.49 13.75 -5.03
C GLN A 160 -36.18 13.12 -3.67
N GLN A 161 -34.96 13.20 -3.19
CA GLN A 161 -34.52 12.65 -1.88
C GLN A 161 -34.48 13.69 -0.75
N GLY A 162 -35.05 14.85 -0.95
CA GLY A 162 -35.04 15.93 0.04
C GLY A 162 -36.22 15.88 1.02
N HIS A 163 -36.17 15.02 2.06
CA HIS A 163 -36.78 15.28 3.37
C HIS A 163 -36.23 14.33 4.42
N GLY A 164 -35.05 14.68 4.94
CA GLY A 164 -34.42 13.98 6.06
C GLY A 164 -33.18 14.73 6.54
N GLY A 165 -33.36 15.52 7.59
CA GLY A 165 -32.52 16.61 8.03
C GLY A 165 -31.01 16.41 8.26
N GLY A 166 -30.28 17.40 7.93
CA GLY A 166 -29.16 17.97 8.72
C GLY A 166 -27.77 17.43 8.50
N PHE A 167 -27.54 16.13 8.43
CA PHE A 167 -26.19 15.58 8.40
C PHE A 167 -25.67 15.34 6.97
N ILE A 168 -26.52 14.83 6.10
CA ILE A 168 -26.19 14.54 4.70
C ILE A 168 -25.95 15.81 3.88
N ALA A 169 -26.66 16.90 4.20
CA ALA A 169 -26.45 18.21 3.56
C ALA A 169 -25.07 18.81 3.86
N LYS A 170 -24.50 18.59 5.05
CA LYS A 170 -23.15 19.03 5.41
C LYS A 170 -22.05 18.25 4.67
N ILE A 171 -22.27 16.95 4.45
CA ILE A 171 -21.34 16.11 3.68
C ILE A 171 -21.35 16.49 2.19
N GLY A 172 -22.54 16.72 1.61
CA GLY A 172 -22.67 17.11 0.21
C GLY A 172 -21.97 18.44 -0.14
N ILE A 173 -21.97 19.42 0.76
CA ILE A 173 -21.27 20.69 0.58
C ILE A 173 -19.74 20.51 0.65
N GLY A 174 -19.27 19.62 1.53
CA GLY A 174 -17.86 19.30 1.65
C GLY A 174 -17.29 18.63 0.38
N VAL A 175 -17.98 17.63 -0.13
CA VAL A 175 -17.60 16.89 -1.35
C VAL A 175 -17.64 17.81 -2.58
N GLY A 176 -18.67 18.64 -2.71
CA GLY A 176 -18.76 19.60 -3.82
C GLY A 176 -17.60 20.60 -3.85
N LYS A 177 -17.14 21.10 -2.70
CA LYS A 177 -15.95 21.97 -2.64
C LYS A 177 -14.66 21.25 -3.05
N VAL A 178 -14.48 20.02 -2.59
CA VAL A 178 -13.28 19.22 -2.95
C VAL A 178 -13.24 18.94 -4.44
N VAL A 179 -14.34 18.51 -5.05
CA VAL A 179 -14.43 18.27 -6.50
C VAL A 179 -14.19 19.56 -7.30
N ALA A 180 -14.75 20.70 -6.86
CA ALA A 180 -14.52 21.98 -7.50
C ALA A 180 -13.03 22.40 -7.44
N THR A 181 -12.36 22.19 -6.32
CA THR A 181 -10.93 22.50 -6.15
C THR A 181 -10.05 21.62 -7.05
N PHE A 182 -10.34 20.32 -7.17
CA PHE A 182 -9.64 19.43 -8.08
C PHE A 182 -9.83 19.82 -9.54
N ASN A 183 -11.04 20.21 -9.94
CA ASN A 183 -11.34 20.62 -11.30
C ASN A 183 -10.64 21.94 -11.66
N GLN A 184 -10.53 22.85 -10.70
CA GLN A 184 -9.78 24.10 -10.89
C GLN A 184 -8.27 23.85 -10.99
N ALA A 185 -7.70 23.05 -10.10
CA ALA A 185 -6.29 22.68 -10.15
C ALA A 185 -5.91 21.96 -11.47
N ALA A 186 -6.77 21.08 -11.98
CA ALA A 186 -6.58 20.41 -13.26
C ALA A 186 -6.57 21.40 -14.43
N LYS A 187 -7.49 22.37 -14.44
CA LYS A 187 -7.52 23.43 -15.47
C LYS A 187 -6.28 24.32 -15.44
N GLU A 188 -5.83 24.73 -14.28
CA GLU A 188 -4.63 25.54 -14.09
C GLU A 188 -3.37 24.80 -14.55
N SER A 189 -3.27 23.50 -14.27
CA SER A 189 -2.16 22.66 -14.73
C SER A 189 -2.11 22.56 -16.26
N VAL A 190 -3.26 22.31 -16.90
CA VAL A 190 -3.37 22.26 -18.37
C VAL A 190 -3.01 23.62 -18.98
N GLN A 191 -3.51 24.71 -18.39
CA GLN A 191 -3.24 26.05 -18.87
C GLN A 191 -1.75 26.41 -18.77
N THR A 192 -1.08 25.99 -17.71
CA THR A 192 0.37 26.16 -17.52
C THR A 192 1.17 25.40 -18.59
N VAL A 193 0.79 24.17 -18.91
CA VAL A 193 1.42 23.39 -19.97
C VAL A 193 1.25 24.07 -21.34
N LEU A 194 0.03 24.49 -21.67
CA LEU A 194 -0.27 25.11 -22.95
C LEU A 194 0.42 26.50 -23.12
N ASN A 195 0.40 27.31 -22.08
CA ASN A 195 0.86 28.69 -22.16
C ASN A 195 2.37 28.86 -21.90
N THR A 196 2.99 27.93 -21.20
CA THR A 196 4.39 28.03 -20.78
C THR A 196 5.27 26.98 -21.43
N ILE A 197 4.92 25.71 -21.29
CA ILE A 197 5.80 24.61 -21.70
C ILE A 197 5.82 24.47 -23.23
N ILE A 198 4.67 24.52 -23.91
CA ILE A 198 4.60 24.35 -25.38
C ILE A 198 5.33 25.49 -26.11
N PRO A 199 5.11 26.78 -25.82
CA PRO A 199 5.88 27.85 -26.45
C PRO A 199 7.37 27.78 -26.18
N PHE A 200 7.77 27.38 -24.95
CA PHE A 200 9.19 27.25 -24.58
C PHE A 200 9.87 26.12 -25.37
N MET A 201 9.17 25.02 -25.63
CA MET A 201 9.70 23.92 -26.45
C MET A 201 9.72 24.24 -27.94
N ALA A 202 8.81 25.09 -28.44
CA ALA A 202 8.78 25.50 -29.84
C ALA A 202 9.93 26.46 -30.20
N PHE A 203 10.45 27.23 -29.22
CA PHE A 203 11.46 28.24 -29.45
C PHE A 203 12.79 27.68 -30.03
N PRO A 204 13.36 26.59 -29.54
CA PRO A 204 14.58 26.00 -30.11
C PRO A 204 14.37 25.44 -31.52
N PHE A 205 13.15 24.95 -31.83
CA PHE A 205 12.83 24.46 -33.17
C PHE A 205 12.76 25.60 -34.20
N LEU A 206 12.15 26.73 -33.85
CA LEU A 206 12.09 27.91 -34.73
C LEU A 206 13.49 28.47 -35.00
N GLN A 207 14.39 28.51 -34.04
CA GLN A 207 15.75 29.01 -34.18
C GLN A 207 16.60 28.18 -35.16
N LYS A 208 16.26 26.88 -35.36
CA LYS A 208 16.95 25.99 -36.29
C LYS A 208 16.53 26.19 -37.76
N TYR A 209 15.35 26.78 -38.00
CA TYR A 209 14.77 26.95 -39.35
C TYR A 209 14.79 28.40 -39.85
N ILE A 210 15.24 29.36 -39.03
CA ILE A 210 15.41 30.81 -39.41
C ILE A 210 16.90 31.09 -39.60
N LYS A 211 17.57 30.29 -40.46
CA LYS A 211 18.92 30.59 -40.95
C LYS A 211 18.90 30.65 -42.47
#